data_9ba7e2e31253674b37a772538d389c18
#
_entry.id   9ba7e2e31253674b37a772538d389c18
#
_cell.length_a   1.000
_cell.length_b   1.000
_cell.length_c   1.000
_cell.angle_alpha   90.00
_cell.angle_beta   90.00
_cell.angle_gamma   90.00
#
_symmetry.space_group_name_H-M   'P 1'
#
loop_
_entity.id
_entity.type
_entity.pdbx_description
1 polymer ?
#
loop_
_entity_poly.entity_id
_entity_poly.type
_entity_poly.pdbx_seq_one_letter_code
_entity_poly.pdbx_strand_id
1 'polypeptide(L)'
;MAHPLLVEAKEKLTAAIWDSEPNSLIFVVGPTGVGKTTLRIRTEQILTDELRAELEKDRERIAVVSVEAMAPESGSFSWRDLFKRLLQRLDEPLIEYKRDLRAELAQPPSPVRSRPTTAQYRYAVEQALHFRRPVAVMIDEAQHLAKTASGRRLLDQLDVIKSLASQTRTVHVLFGTYDLLAFRNLNGQLSRRSIDIHFARYHAESAGERQAFISVVRSFARQLPLPVLPDLVSEWEFLYERSLGCVGVLKQWLARSLSATLRSGEATITRQSLERHALSVSQVEKILCEVNEGELQLKDSDDARRRLREKLGLTSHENSRELRDGARCAASLKPRTQRRPGERHPVRDVVGQPEILHATGL
;
A
#
# COMPACT_ATOMS: atom_id res chain seq x y z
N MET A 1 1.78 22.39 4.58
CA MET A 1 2.92 22.72 3.72
C MET A 1 2.89 21.79 2.51
N ALA A 2 3.05 22.30 1.30
CA ALA A 2 3.22 21.49 0.09
C ALA A 2 4.72 21.34 -0.18
N HIS A 3 5.18 20.12 -0.42
CA HIS A 3 6.56 19.81 -0.81
C HIS A 3 6.55 19.02 -2.12
N PRO A 4 7.64 19.04 -2.92
CA PRO A 4 7.63 18.50 -4.29
C PRO A 4 7.02 17.10 -4.44
N LEU A 5 7.45 16.13 -3.63
CA LEU A 5 6.91 14.76 -3.71
C LEU A 5 5.42 14.68 -3.37
N LEU A 6 4.91 15.53 -2.45
CA LEU A 6 3.48 15.58 -2.17
C LEU A 6 2.69 16.19 -3.33
N VAL A 7 3.24 17.21 -3.99
CA VAL A 7 2.62 17.84 -5.16
C VAL A 7 2.55 16.84 -6.31
N GLU A 8 3.64 16.18 -6.62
CA GLU A 8 3.71 15.15 -7.65
C GLU A 8 2.76 13.98 -7.39
N ALA A 9 2.77 13.43 -6.17
CA ALA A 9 1.88 12.34 -5.80
C ALA A 9 0.40 12.75 -5.88
N LYS A 10 0.09 13.98 -5.51
CA LYS A 10 -1.25 14.55 -5.60
C LYS A 10 -1.71 14.68 -7.06
N GLU A 11 -0.89 15.23 -7.93
CA GLU A 11 -1.19 15.36 -9.35
C GLU A 11 -1.40 14.02 -10.02
N LYS A 12 -0.50 13.05 -9.75
CA LYS A 12 -0.65 11.67 -10.24
C LYS A 12 -1.93 11.02 -9.75
N LEU A 13 -2.28 11.20 -8.47
CA LEU A 13 -3.48 10.60 -7.90
C LEU A 13 -4.76 11.23 -8.47
N THR A 14 -4.81 12.55 -8.57
CA THR A 14 -5.97 13.27 -9.13
C THR A 14 -6.17 12.85 -10.59
N ALA A 15 -5.11 12.86 -11.41
CA ALA A 15 -5.17 12.40 -12.79
C ALA A 15 -5.63 10.91 -12.85
N ALA A 16 -5.04 10.03 -12.04
CA ALA A 16 -5.43 8.62 -12.02
C ALA A 16 -6.91 8.40 -11.66
N ILE A 17 -7.49 9.21 -10.78
CA ILE A 17 -8.91 9.12 -10.42
C ILE A 17 -9.80 9.50 -11.62
N TRP A 18 -9.45 10.57 -12.33
CA TRP A 18 -10.24 11.04 -13.48
C TRP A 18 -10.06 10.19 -14.73
N ASP A 19 -8.85 9.69 -15.00
CA ASP A 19 -8.50 8.92 -16.20
C ASP A 19 -8.85 7.43 -16.09
N SER A 20 -9.16 6.95 -14.87
CA SER A 20 -9.46 5.54 -14.64
C SER A 20 -10.86 5.16 -15.07
N GLU A 21 -11.00 3.91 -15.54
CA GLU A 21 -12.34 3.32 -15.72
C GLU A 21 -13.10 3.28 -14.39
N PRO A 22 -14.43 3.55 -14.40
CA PRO A 22 -15.27 3.32 -13.25
C PRO A 22 -15.15 1.83 -12.84
N ASN A 23 -14.74 1.52 -11.66
CA ASN A 23 -14.41 0.20 -11.10
C ASN A 23 -12.90 -0.10 -10.97
N SER A 24 -12.04 0.84 -11.27
CA SER A 24 -10.61 0.71 -11.09
C SER A 24 -10.21 0.73 -9.61
N LEU A 25 -9.10 0.07 -9.31
CA LEU A 25 -8.44 0.14 -8.02
C LEU A 25 -7.14 0.93 -8.16
N ILE A 26 -6.93 1.90 -7.27
CA ILE A 26 -5.68 2.67 -7.20
C ILE A 26 -5.02 2.35 -5.87
N PHE A 27 -3.78 1.88 -5.91
CA PHE A 27 -2.98 1.63 -4.71
C PHE A 27 -1.99 2.78 -4.52
N VAL A 28 -2.13 3.50 -3.41
CA VAL A 28 -1.18 4.54 -3.00
C VAL A 28 -0.32 3.96 -1.90
N VAL A 29 0.91 3.57 -2.26
CA VAL A 29 1.82 2.89 -1.36
C VAL A 29 3.04 3.75 -1.02
N GLY A 30 3.54 3.61 0.18
CA GLY A 30 4.73 4.31 0.62
C GLY A 30 5.04 4.08 2.10
N PRO A 31 6.21 4.51 2.58
CA PRO A 31 6.64 4.26 3.94
C PRO A 31 5.71 4.91 4.98
N THR A 32 5.74 4.39 6.20
CA THR A 32 5.08 5.01 7.33
C THR A 32 5.61 6.42 7.55
N GLY A 33 4.71 7.39 7.74
CA GLY A 33 5.09 8.79 8.00
C GLY A 33 5.55 9.58 6.78
N VAL A 34 5.40 9.08 5.55
CA VAL A 34 5.67 9.89 4.34
C VAL A 34 4.63 10.99 4.12
N GLY A 35 3.40 10.80 4.58
CA GLY A 35 2.31 11.77 4.48
C GLY A 35 1.09 11.32 3.69
N LYS A 36 0.85 10.00 3.56
CA LYS A 36 -0.29 9.41 2.82
C LYS A 36 -1.64 9.98 3.23
N THR A 37 -1.92 10.07 4.52
CA THR A 37 -3.17 10.68 5.04
C THR A 37 -3.28 12.16 4.63
N THR A 38 -2.16 12.90 4.60
CA THR A 38 -2.15 14.29 4.12
C THR A 38 -2.45 14.35 2.63
N LEU A 39 -1.87 13.45 1.85
CA LEU A 39 -2.15 13.31 0.41
C LEU A 39 -3.65 13.03 0.19
N ARG A 40 -4.23 12.06 0.89
CA ARG A 40 -5.66 11.73 0.84
C ARG A 40 -6.53 12.95 1.10
N ILE A 41 -6.30 13.65 2.23
CA ILE A 41 -7.10 14.83 2.61
C ILE A 41 -6.99 15.95 1.56
N ARG A 42 -5.80 16.17 1.02
CA ARG A 42 -5.58 17.20 -0.02
C ARG A 42 -6.25 16.83 -1.34
N THR A 43 -6.21 15.57 -1.73
CA THR A 43 -6.90 15.08 -2.95
C THR A 43 -8.42 15.20 -2.78
N GLU A 44 -8.96 14.83 -1.61
CA GLU A 44 -10.37 14.98 -1.28
C GLU A 44 -10.83 16.45 -1.39
N GLN A 45 -10.04 17.41 -0.88
CA GLN A 45 -10.30 18.83 -0.99
C GLN A 45 -10.36 19.29 -2.46
N ILE A 46 -9.38 18.88 -3.27
CA ILE A 46 -9.32 19.26 -4.70
C ILE A 46 -10.52 18.72 -5.45
N LEU A 47 -10.82 17.43 -5.32
CA LEU A 47 -11.96 16.82 -6.01
C LEU A 47 -13.29 17.46 -5.58
N THR A 48 -13.41 17.85 -4.31
CA THR A 48 -14.58 18.56 -3.81
C THR A 48 -14.68 19.97 -4.41
N ASP A 49 -13.56 20.68 -4.52
CA ASP A 49 -13.52 22.03 -5.13
C ASP A 49 -13.80 21.97 -6.64
N GLU A 50 -13.27 21.00 -7.35
CA GLU A 50 -13.51 20.77 -8.78
C GLU A 50 -15.00 20.46 -9.06
N LEU A 51 -15.64 19.70 -8.19
CA LEU A 51 -17.05 19.31 -8.33
C LEU A 51 -18.02 20.31 -7.70
N ARG A 52 -17.56 21.42 -7.14
CA ARG A 52 -18.39 22.37 -6.38
C ARG A 52 -19.66 22.80 -7.13
N ALA A 53 -19.54 23.15 -8.40
CA ALA A 53 -20.68 23.59 -9.21
C ALA A 53 -21.74 22.49 -9.43
N GLU A 54 -21.32 21.22 -9.43
CA GLU A 54 -22.22 20.08 -9.55
C GLU A 54 -22.88 19.76 -8.20
N LEU A 55 -22.13 19.88 -7.10
CA LEU A 55 -22.64 19.66 -5.74
C LEU A 55 -23.65 20.75 -5.32
N GLU A 56 -23.49 21.98 -5.81
CA GLU A 56 -24.47 23.04 -5.58
C GLU A 56 -25.82 22.80 -6.29
N LYS A 57 -25.77 22.16 -7.47
CA LYS A 57 -26.96 21.78 -8.23
C LYS A 57 -27.64 20.53 -7.71
N ASP A 58 -26.86 19.59 -7.22
CA ASP A 58 -27.31 18.29 -6.72
C ASP A 58 -26.79 18.06 -5.30
N ARG A 59 -27.63 18.41 -4.33
CA ARG A 59 -27.31 18.29 -2.89
C ARG A 59 -27.25 16.85 -2.37
N GLU A 60 -27.75 15.90 -3.15
CA GLU A 60 -27.68 14.48 -2.79
C GLU A 60 -26.34 13.86 -3.16
N ARG A 61 -25.59 14.50 -4.06
CA ARG A 61 -24.28 14.04 -4.50
C ARG A 61 -23.20 14.34 -3.45
N ILE A 62 -22.25 13.42 -3.32
CA ILE A 62 -21.03 13.59 -2.50
C ILE A 62 -19.83 13.48 -3.43
N ALA A 63 -18.87 14.40 -3.32
CA ALA A 63 -17.69 14.38 -4.20
C ALA A 63 -16.83 13.12 -3.99
N VAL A 64 -16.47 12.84 -2.75
CA VAL A 64 -15.56 11.75 -2.35
C VAL A 64 -15.99 11.20 -1.01
N VAL A 65 -15.83 9.90 -0.83
CA VAL A 65 -16.03 9.24 0.46
C VAL A 65 -14.69 8.72 0.98
N SER A 66 -14.31 9.15 2.17
CA SER A 66 -13.05 8.72 2.80
C SER A 66 -13.30 8.01 4.12
N VAL A 67 -12.66 6.87 4.32
CA VAL A 67 -12.74 6.08 5.55
C VAL A 67 -11.37 5.51 5.91
N GLU A 68 -11.13 5.32 7.19
CA GLU A 68 -9.96 4.61 7.71
C GLU A 68 -10.31 3.16 8.00
N ALA A 69 -9.51 2.23 7.48
CA ALA A 69 -9.60 0.82 7.81
C ALA A 69 -9.02 0.60 9.21
N MET A 70 -9.85 0.12 10.14
CA MET A 70 -9.40 -0.13 11.51
C MET A 70 -8.61 -1.42 11.61
N ALA A 71 -7.60 -1.40 12.47
CA ALA A 71 -6.85 -2.61 12.80
C ALA A 71 -7.80 -3.68 13.39
N PRO A 72 -7.66 -4.96 13.00
CA PRO A 72 -8.51 -6.01 13.54
C PRO A 72 -8.28 -6.23 15.03
N GLU A 73 -9.35 -6.25 15.82
CA GLU A 73 -9.31 -6.49 17.26
C GLU A 73 -9.18 -7.99 17.60
N SER A 74 -9.70 -8.87 16.75
CA SER A 74 -9.85 -10.30 16.99
C SER A 74 -9.26 -11.20 15.89
N GLY A 75 -8.14 -10.80 15.29
CA GLY A 75 -7.43 -11.63 14.31
C GLY A 75 -8.03 -11.65 12.90
N SER A 76 -9.20 -11.07 12.65
CA SER A 76 -9.79 -10.91 11.31
C SER A 76 -10.32 -9.50 11.09
N PHE A 77 -10.17 -9.01 9.85
CA PHE A 77 -10.68 -7.68 9.49
C PHE A 77 -12.21 -7.61 9.58
N SER A 78 -12.75 -6.55 10.18
CA SER A 78 -14.19 -6.35 10.35
C SER A 78 -14.80 -5.57 9.17
N TRP A 79 -15.29 -6.27 8.17
CA TRP A 79 -16.07 -5.68 7.07
C TRP A 79 -17.32 -4.96 7.55
N ARG A 80 -17.94 -5.47 8.61
CA ARG A 80 -19.12 -4.85 9.21
C ARG A 80 -18.79 -3.45 9.72
N ASP A 81 -17.65 -3.27 10.38
CA ASP A 81 -17.22 -1.95 10.87
C ASP A 81 -16.89 -1.00 9.71
N LEU A 82 -16.16 -1.47 8.70
CA LEU A 82 -15.86 -0.67 7.51
C LEU A 82 -17.13 -0.19 6.80
N PHE A 83 -18.10 -1.07 6.57
CA PHE A 83 -19.36 -0.71 5.92
C PHE A 83 -20.18 0.28 6.76
N LYS A 84 -20.22 0.14 8.08
CA LYS A 84 -20.86 1.12 8.96
C LYS A 84 -20.21 2.49 8.87
N ARG A 85 -18.88 2.56 8.88
CA ARG A 85 -18.13 3.81 8.71
C ARG A 85 -18.36 4.45 7.32
N LEU A 86 -18.41 3.64 6.28
CA LEU A 86 -18.77 4.13 4.93
C LEU A 86 -20.18 4.73 4.93
N LEU A 87 -21.18 4.07 5.51
CA LEU A 87 -22.53 4.61 5.62
C LEU A 87 -22.58 5.90 6.43
N GLN A 88 -21.80 6.02 7.50
CA GLN A 88 -21.67 7.25 8.27
C GLN A 88 -21.08 8.41 7.43
N ARG A 89 -20.07 8.11 6.61
CA ARG A 89 -19.46 9.09 5.71
C ARG A 89 -20.34 9.48 4.51
N LEU A 90 -21.29 8.62 4.17
CA LEU A 90 -22.30 8.86 3.15
C LEU A 90 -23.53 9.60 3.70
N ASP A 91 -23.49 9.98 4.99
CA ASP A 91 -24.62 10.60 5.72
C ASP A 91 -25.92 9.82 5.62
N GLU A 92 -25.80 8.46 5.67
CA GLU A 92 -26.94 7.58 5.61
C GLU A 92 -27.69 7.54 6.96
N PRO A 93 -29.02 7.75 6.97
CA PRO A 93 -29.80 7.68 8.19
C PRO A 93 -30.02 6.23 8.64
N LEU A 94 -30.35 6.03 9.91
CA LEU A 94 -30.81 4.77 10.47
C LEU A 94 -29.88 3.57 10.20
N ILE A 95 -28.57 3.76 10.31
CA ILE A 95 -27.56 2.74 9.95
C ILE A 95 -27.80 1.44 10.72
N GLU A 96 -28.15 1.49 12.01
CA GLU A 96 -28.41 0.28 12.83
C GLU A 96 -29.70 -0.46 12.45
N TYR A 97 -30.48 0.09 11.54
CA TYR A 97 -31.76 -0.47 11.06
C TYR A 97 -31.75 -0.80 9.59
N LYS A 98 -30.58 -0.72 8.91
CA LYS A 98 -30.48 -1.05 7.47
C LYS A 98 -30.83 -2.51 7.24
N ARG A 99 -31.86 -2.76 6.42
CA ARG A 99 -32.37 -4.09 6.06
C ARG A 99 -32.56 -4.19 4.56
N ASP A 100 -32.40 -5.39 4.05
CA ASP A 100 -32.81 -5.69 2.69
C ASP A 100 -34.32 -6.03 2.67
N LEU A 101 -35.14 -5.01 2.38
CA LEU A 101 -36.56 -5.16 2.33
C LEU A 101 -37.04 -6.19 1.26
N ARG A 102 -36.26 -6.38 0.18
CA ARG A 102 -36.59 -7.38 -0.84
C ARG A 102 -36.40 -8.79 -0.31
N ALA A 103 -35.34 -9.04 0.41
CA ALA A 103 -35.10 -10.33 1.05
C ALA A 103 -36.07 -10.58 2.20
N GLU A 104 -36.48 -9.54 2.95
CA GLU A 104 -37.49 -9.67 4.04
C GLU A 104 -38.91 -9.93 3.52
N LEU A 105 -39.30 -9.33 2.39
CA LEU A 105 -40.60 -9.60 1.77
C LEU A 105 -40.73 -11.02 1.19
N ALA A 106 -39.61 -11.67 0.93
CA ALA A 106 -39.58 -13.08 0.46
C ALA A 106 -39.62 -14.10 1.61
N GLN A 107 -39.55 -13.67 2.87
CA GLN A 107 -39.58 -14.53 4.07
C GLN A 107 -40.75 -14.18 5.00
N PRO A 108 -41.30 -15.13 5.74
CA PRO A 108 -42.34 -14.83 6.72
C PRO A 108 -41.82 -13.87 7.78
N PRO A 109 -42.64 -12.92 8.28
CA PRO A 109 -42.23 -11.91 9.23
C PRO A 109 -41.72 -12.55 10.53
N SER A 110 -40.44 -12.34 10.82
CA SER A 110 -39.82 -12.76 12.09
C SER A 110 -40.09 -11.70 13.16
N PRO A 111 -40.58 -12.08 14.34
CA PRO A 111 -40.88 -11.12 15.42
C PRO A 111 -39.62 -10.58 16.12
N VAL A 112 -38.46 -11.15 15.83
CA VAL A 112 -37.20 -10.74 16.45
C VAL A 112 -36.52 -9.66 15.62
N ARG A 113 -36.38 -8.46 16.18
CA ARG A 113 -35.56 -7.38 15.60
C ARG A 113 -34.08 -7.78 15.64
N SER A 114 -33.61 -8.54 14.66
CA SER A 114 -32.20 -8.88 14.55
C SER A 114 -31.39 -7.65 14.08
N ARG A 115 -30.18 -7.49 14.62
CA ARG A 115 -29.25 -6.47 14.14
C ARG A 115 -28.86 -6.77 12.68
N PRO A 116 -28.66 -5.73 11.83
CA PRO A 116 -28.27 -5.95 10.45
C PRO A 116 -27.02 -6.84 10.31
N THR A 117 -27.04 -7.75 9.36
CA THR A 117 -25.90 -8.61 9.00
C THR A 117 -24.86 -7.82 8.19
N THR A 118 -23.65 -8.36 8.05
CA THR A 118 -22.60 -7.76 7.20
C THR A 118 -23.07 -7.63 5.75
N ALA A 119 -23.84 -8.60 5.23
CA ALA A 119 -24.41 -8.56 3.88
C ALA A 119 -25.41 -7.40 3.71
N GLN A 120 -26.26 -7.16 4.71
CA GLN A 120 -27.22 -6.05 4.69
C GLN A 120 -26.51 -4.68 4.75
N TYR A 121 -25.45 -4.53 5.53
CA TYR A 121 -24.63 -3.33 5.52
C TYR A 121 -23.93 -3.13 4.17
N ARG A 122 -23.39 -4.20 3.58
CA ARG A 122 -22.80 -4.15 2.25
C ARG A 122 -23.80 -3.67 1.21
N TYR A 123 -24.97 -4.27 1.16
CA TYR A 123 -26.04 -3.86 0.25
C TYR A 123 -26.42 -2.38 0.44
N ALA A 124 -26.54 -1.94 1.71
CA ALA A 124 -26.84 -0.53 2.00
C ALA A 124 -25.73 0.41 1.49
N VAL A 125 -24.44 0.03 1.62
CA VAL A 125 -23.31 0.79 1.07
C VAL A 125 -23.39 0.85 -0.46
N GLU A 126 -23.67 -0.27 -1.13
CA GLU A 126 -23.81 -0.32 -2.59
C GLU A 126 -24.91 0.62 -3.08
N GLN A 127 -26.08 0.62 -2.42
CA GLN A 127 -27.18 1.54 -2.73
C GLN A 127 -26.80 3.00 -2.45
N ALA A 128 -26.21 3.28 -1.30
CA ALA A 128 -25.80 4.63 -0.92
C ALA A 128 -24.76 5.20 -1.89
N LEU A 129 -23.76 4.42 -2.30
CA LEU A 129 -22.78 4.84 -3.31
C LEU A 129 -23.42 5.10 -4.69
N HIS A 130 -24.41 4.27 -5.06
CA HIS A 130 -25.15 4.47 -6.30
C HIS A 130 -25.94 5.79 -6.31
N PHE A 131 -26.60 6.13 -5.19
CA PHE A 131 -27.39 7.37 -5.08
C PHE A 131 -26.51 8.61 -4.88
N ARG A 132 -25.47 8.54 -4.04
CA ARG A 132 -24.58 9.65 -3.71
C ARG A 132 -23.54 9.94 -4.80
N ARG A 133 -23.26 8.97 -5.67
CA ARG A 133 -22.37 9.08 -6.86
C ARG A 133 -21.02 9.76 -6.61
N PRO A 134 -20.25 9.32 -5.59
CA PRO A 134 -18.91 9.85 -5.39
C PRO A 134 -18.01 9.46 -6.57
N VAL A 135 -17.03 10.32 -6.93
CA VAL A 135 -16.04 9.99 -7.95
C VAL A 135 -15.04 8.95 -7.45
N ALA A 136 -14.78 8.95 -6.15
CA ALA A 136 -13.89 7.96 -5.53
C ALA A 136 -14.31 7.59 -4.10
N VAL A 137 -14.04 6.35 -3.73
CA VAL A 137 -14.01 5.86 -2.34
C VAL A 137 -12.56 5.70 -1.93
N MET A 138 -12.12 6.41 -0.91
CA MET A 138 -10.76 6.40 -0.40
C MET A 138 -10.69 5.66 0.92
N ILE A 139 -9.85 4.62 1.00
CA ILE A 139 -9.66 3.82 2.21
C ILE A 139 -8.23 4.04 2.70
N ASP A 140 -8.09 4.72 3.84
CA ASP A 140 -6.80 4.92 4.50
C ASP A 140 -6.43 3.72 5.37
N GLU A 141 -5.13 3.53 5.67
CA GLU A 141 -4.58 2.41 6.44
C GLU A 141 -5.02 1.03 5.90
N ALA A 142 -5.21 0.93 4.58
CA ALA A 142 -5.77 -0.25 3.92
C ALA A 142 -4.92 -1.52 4.06
N GLN A 143 -3.67 -1.45 4.52
CA GLN A 143 -2.88 -2.63 4.88
C GLN A 143 -3.53 -3.45 6.01
N HIS A 144 -4.45 -2.86 6.80
CA HIS A 144 -5.20 -3.62 7.79
C HIS A 144 -6.12 -4.68 7.20
N LEU A 145 -6.52 -4.53 5.93
CA LEU A 145 -7.22 -5.56 5.16
C LEU A 145 -6.35 -6.81 4.95
N ALA A 146 -5.02 -6.62 4.85
CA ALA A 146 -4.07 -7.69 4.57
C ALA A 146 -3.52 -8.37 5.85
N LYS A 147 -3.48 -7.66 6.99
CA LYS A 147 -2.71 -8.05 8.20
C LYS A 147 -2.96 -9.44 8.77
N THR A 148 -4.13 -10.00 8.59
CA THR A 148 -4.51 -11.28 9.20
C THR A 148 -4.88 -12.35 8.18
N ALA A 149 -4.74 -12.01 6.91
CA ALA A 149 -5.08 -12.87 5.81
C ALA A 149 -3.83 -13.33 5.07
N SER A 150 -3.68 -14.62 4.84
CA SER A 150 -2.65 -15.19 4.00
C SER A 150 -3.27 -16.09 2.93
N GLY A 151 -2.66 -16.18 1.77
CA GLY A 151 -3.09 -17.05 0.69
C GLY A 151 -4.53 -16.75 0.23
N ARG A 152 -5.40 -17.75 0.25
CA ARG A 152 -6.78 -17.67 -0.24
C ARG A 152 -7.62 -16.60 0.47
N ARG A 153 -7.44 -16.43 1.78
CA ARG A 153 -8.16 -15.41 2.56
C ARG A 153 -7.81 -14.00 2.13
N LEU A 154 -6.56 -13.74 1.72
CA LEU A 154 -6.13 -12.45 1.22
C LEU A 154 -6.79 -12.13 -0.13
N LEU A 155 -6.93 -13.11 -1.01
CA LEU A 155 -7.72 -13.00 -2.25
C LEU A 155 -9.18 -12.64 -1.96
N ASP A 156 -9.81 -13.34 -1.01
CA ASP A 156 -11.20 -13.09 -0.63
C ASP A 156 -11.41 -11.64 -0.15
N GLN A 157 -10.47 -11.09 0.64
CA GLN A 157 -10.53 -9.69 1.09
C GLN A 157 -10.49 -8.71 -0.09
N LEU A 158 -9.60 -8.96 -1.03
CA LEU A 158 -9.48 -8.13 -2.22
C LEU A 158 -10.68 -8.24 -3.15
N ASP A 159 -11.25 -9.44 -3.28
CA ASP A 159 -12.42 -9.68 -4.11
C ASP A 159 -13.67 -8.98 -3.57
N VAL A 160 -13.76 -8.74 -2.25
CA VAL A 160 -14.81 -7.88 -1.67
C VAL A 160 -14.68 -6.45 -2.18
N ILE A 161 -13.47 -5.85 -2.16
CA ILE A 161 -13.25 -4.49 -2.67
C ILE A 161 -13.53 -4.40 -4.18
N LYS A 162 -13.02 -5.36 -4.96
CA LYS A 162 -13.28 -5.40 -6.41
C LYS A 162 -14.77 -5.50 -6.73
N SER A 163 -15.44 -6.39 -6.00
CA SER A 163 -16.89 -6.58 -6.20
C SER A 163 -17.65 -5.30 -5.85
N LEU A 164 -17.25 -4.60 -4.77
CA LEU A 164 -17.85 -3.32 -4.40
C LEU A 164 -17.60 -2.27 -5.50
N ALA A 165 -16.35 -2.12 -5.97
CA ALA A 165 -15.99 -1.20 -7.05
C ALA A 165 -16.80 -1.49 -8.34
N SER A 166 -16.92 -2.77 -8.70
CA SER A 166 -17.66 -3.19 -9.90
C SER A 166 -19.16 -2.93 -9.80
N GLN A 167 -19.76 -3.21 -8.63
CA GLN A 167 -21.21 -3.01 -8.42
C GLN A 167 -21.58 -1.53 -8.36
N THR A 168 -20.74 -0.71 -7.77
CA THR A 168 -21.00 0.73 -7.58
C THR A 168 -20.48 1.59 -8.72
N ARG A 169 -19.65 1.03 -9.60
CA ARG A 169 -18.97 1.75 -10.68
C ARG A 169 -18.19 2.97 -10.16
N THR A 170 -17.52 2.82 -9.03
CA THR A 170 -16.78 3.88 -8.36
C THR A 170 -15.31 3.51 -8.25
N VAL A 171 -14.40 4.44 -8.51
CA VAL A 171 -12.97 4.24 -8.30
C VAL A 171 -12.69 4.04 -6.81
N HIS A 172 -11.95 3.01 -6.46
CA HIS A 172 -11.52 2.77 -5.09
C HIS A 172 -10.03 3.00 -4.93
N VAL A 173 -9.66 3.91 -4.02
CA VAL A 173 -8.28 4.28 -3.73
C VAL A 173 -7.88 3.73 -2.37
N LEU A 174 -6.86 2.86 -2.35
CA LEU A 174 -6.35 2.21 -1.15
C LEU A 174 -5.01 2.84 -0.76
N PHE A 175 -4.97 3.53 0.39
CA PHE A 175 -3.74 4.11 0.93
C PHE A 175 -3.17 3.19 1.99
N GLY A 176 -1.87 2.91 1.93
CA GLY A 176 -1.25 2.08 2.96
C GLY A 176 0.26 1.95 2.83
N THR A 177 0.84 1.11 3.68
CA THR A 177 2.24 0.74 3.63
C THR A 177 2.52 -0.23 2.47
N TYR A 178 3.78 -0.61 2.30
CA TYR A 178 4.18 -1.59 1.29
C TYR A 178 3.52 -2.97 1.46
N ASP A 179 2.93 -3.27 2.62
CA ASP A 179 2.13 -4.48 2.85
C ASP A 179 0.96 -4.60 1.84
N LEU A 180 0.47 -3.47 1.29
CA LEU A 180 -0.54 -3.48 0.24
C LEU A 180 -0.06 -4.14 -1.07
N LEU A 181 1.24 -4.20 -1.31
CA LEU A 181 1.80 -4.86 -2.49
C LEU A 181 1.52 -6.37 -2.49
N ALA A 182 1.28 -6.96 -1.32
CA ALA A 182 0.81 -8.34 -1.22
C ALA A 182 -0.49 -8.56 -2.01
N PHE A 183 -1.39 -7.58 -2.06
CA PHE A 183 -2.61 -7.67 -2.88
C PHE A 183 -2.31 -7.65 -4.38
N ARG A 184 -1.37 -6.81 -4.83
CA ARG A 184 -0.98 -6.70 -6.24
C ARG A 184 -0.47 -8.03 -6.81
N ASN A 185 0.32 -8.74 -6.01
CA ASN A 185 1.03 -9.94 -6.45
C ASN A 185 0.14 -11.20 -6.50
N LEU A 186 -1.10 -11.14 -6.01
CA LEU A 186 -1.97 -12.30 -5.88
C LEU A 186 -2.68 -12.70 -7.18
N ASN A 187 -2.94 -11.77 -8.09
CA ASN A 187 -3.79 -12.07 -9.25
C ASN A 187 -3.46 -11.19 -10.46
N GLY A 188 -3.13 -11.83 -11.60
CA GLY A 188 -2.86 -11.14 -12.87
C GLY A 188 -4.04 -10.32 -13.42
N GLN A 189 -5.29 -10.63 -13.03
CA GLN A 189 -6.45 -9.80 -13.38
C GLN A 189 -6.45 -8.44 -12.68
N LEU A 190 -5.86 -8.36 -11.49
CA LEU A 190 -5.67 -7.10 -10.76
C LEU A 190 -4.68 -6.19 -11.44
N SER A 191 -3.55 -6.74 -11.84
CA SER A 191 -2.48 -5.98 -12.49
C SER A 191 -2.95 -5.24 -13.74
N ARG A 192 -4.05 -5.68 -14.35
CA ARG A 192 -4.64 -5.02 -15.53
C ARG A 192 -5.55 -3.84 -15.18
N ARG A 193 -6.21 -3.85 -14.01
CA ARG A 193 -7.21 -2.84 -13.59
C ARG A 193 -6.77 -2.02 -12.38
N SER A 194 -5.55 -2.18 -11.93
CA SER A 194 -4.98 -1.42 -10.83
C SER A 194 -3.91 -0.46 -11.32
N ILE A 195 -3.88 0.70 -10.70
CA ILE A 195 -2.83 1.70 -10.88
C ILE A 195 -2.07 1.80 -9.56
N ASP A 196 -0.74 1.68 -9.63
CA ASP A 196 0.12 1.82 -8.47
C ASP A 196 0.71 3.23 -8.45
N ILE A 197 0.53 3.92 -7.36
CA ILE A 197 1.14 5.23 -7.10
C ILE A 197 2.08 5.08 -5.92
N HIS A 198 3.37 5.19 -6.18
CA HIS A 198 4.39 5.17 -5.15
C HIS A 198 4.57 6.59 -4.59
N PHE A 199 4.23 6.78 -3.31
CA PHE A 199 4.56 8.00 -2.58
C PHE A 199 5.85 7.76 -1.80
N ALA A 200 6.99 8.02 -2.49
CA ALA A 200 8.33 7.77 -1.98
C ALA A 200 8.75 8.74 -0.87
N ARG A 201 9.74 8.33 -0.10
CA ARG A 201 10.54 9.22 0.76
C ARG A 201 11.56 9.99 -0.07
N TYR A 202 12.17 11.03 0.51
CA TYR A 202 13.35 11.67 -0.09
C TYR A 202 14.58 10.77 0.03
N HIS A 203 15.39 10.70 -1.03
CA HIS A 203 16.65 9.95 -1.07
C HIS A 203 17.85 10.91 -1.06
N ALA A 204 18.76 10.74 -0.09
CA ALA A 204 19.94 11.60 0.04
C ALA A 204 20.98 11.40 -1.06
N GLU A 205 20.95 10.24 -1.73
CA GLU A 205 21.83 9.90 -2.86
C GLU A 205 21.53 10.81 -4.07
N SER A 206 20.27 11.17 -4.27
CA SER A 206 19.82 12.10 -5.31
C SER A 206 20.08 13.54 -4.88
N ALA A 207 20.96 14.26 -5.60
CA ALA A 207 21.26 15.66 -5.30
C ALA A 207 20.01 16.57 -5.33
N GLY A 208 19.09 16.33 -6.26
CA GLY A 208 17.83 17.07 -6.38
C GLY A 208 16.91 16.82 -5.19
N GLU A 209 16.71 15.55 -4.81
CA GLU A 209 15.86 15.19 -3.68
C GLU A 209 16.44 15.64 -2.34
N ARG A 210 17.77 15.58 -2.18
CA ARG A 210 18.46 16.12 -1.01
C ARG A 210 18.22 17.62 -0.85
N GLN A 211 18.33 18.41 -1.93
CA GLN A 211 18.03 19.84 -1.89
C GLN A 211 16.55 20.12 -1.60
N ALA A 212 15.66 19.31 -2.14
CA ALA A 212 14.24 19.39 -1.84
C ALA A 212 13.95 19.10 -0.36
N PHE A 213 14.58 18.07 0.22
CA PHE A 213 14.48 17.77 1.66
C PHE A 213 15.00 18.93 2.52
N ILE A 214 16.17 19.49 2.20
CA ILE A 214 16.74 20.66 2.90
C ILE A 214 15.76 21.86 2.81
N SER A 215 15.09 22.04 1.68
CA SER A 215 14.08 23.09 1.52
C SER A 215 12.84 22.85 2.40
N VAL A 216 12.46 21.58 2.59
CA VAL A 216 11.42 21.19 3.55
C VAL A 216 11.83 21.52 4.97
N VAL A 217 13.06 21.16 5.38
CA VAL A 217 13.61 21.47 6.71
C VAL A 217 13.60 22.98 6.96
N ARG A 218 14.10 23.76 5.98
CA ARG A 218 14.09 25.25 6.04
C ARG A 218 12.68 25.81 6.21
N SER A 219 11.71 25.24 5.49
CA SER A 219 10.32 25.67 5.58
C SER A 219 9.70 25.35 6.96
N PHE A 220 10.04 24.21 7.56
CA PHE A 220 9.63 23.91 8.92
C PHE A 220 10.27 24.85 9.93
N ALA A 221 11.59 25.12 9.83
CA ALA A 221 12.26 26.03 10.73
C ALA A 221 11.58 27.41 10.78
N ARG A 222 11.17 27.95 9.61
CA ARG A 222 10.49 29.25 9.50
C ARG A 222 9.08 29.27 10.08
N GLN A 223 8.42 28.12 10.23
CA GLN A 223 7.06 27.99 10.75
C GLN A 223 7.02 27.73 12.25
N LEU A 224 8.16 27.53 12.90
CA LEU A 224 8.21 27.31 14.33
C LEU A 224 7.92 28.63 15.07
N PRO A 225 6.94 28.68 15.99
CA PRO A 225 6.60 29.86 16.76
C PRO A 225 7.58 30.03 17.95
N LEU A 226 8.84 30.28 17.64
CA LEU A 226 9.90 30.44 18.63
C LEU A 226 10.51 31.84 18.53
N PRO A 227 10.95 32.44 19.68
CA PRO A 227 11.61 33.75 19.68
C PRO A 227 12.89 33.77 18.84
N VAL A 228 13.63 32.68 18.83
CA VAL A 228 14.84 32.50 18.02
C VAL A 228 14.65 31.28 17.11
N LEU A 229 14.76 31.50 15.80
CA LEU A 229 14.64 30.41 14.83
C LEU A 229 15.83 29.45 14.95
N PRO A 230 15.60 28.14 15.08
CA PRO A 230 16.67 27.16 15.11
C PRO A 230 17.32 27.01 13.74
N ASP A 231 18.64 26.82 13.70
CA ASP A 231 19.36 26.47 12.48
C ASP A 231 19.24 24.96 12.20
N LEU A 232 18.06 24.56 11.74
CA LEU A 232 17.79 23.15 11.38
C LEU A 232 18.47 22.75 10.05
N VAL A 233 18.90 23.74 9.25
CA VAL A 233 19.50 23.48 7.95
C VAL A 233 20.91 22.94 8.10
N SER A 234 21.69 23.43 9.07
CA SER A 234 23.02 22.88 9.40
C SER A 234 22.94 21.44 9.90
N GLU A 235 21.81 21.05 10.50
CA GLU A 235 21.55 19.73 11.07
C GLU A 235 20.82 18.77 10.10
N TRP A 236 20.76 19.10 8.80
CA TRP A 236 19.95 18.37 7.84
C TRP A 236 20.29 16.87 7.75
N GLU A 237 21.57 16.48 7.87
CA GLU A 237 22.00 15.07 7.81
C GLU A 237 21.43 14.27 8.99
N PHE A 238 21.49 14.83 10.18
CA PHE A 238 20.91 14.22 11.37
C PHE A 238 19.38 14.13 11.28
N LEU A 239 18.74 15.18 10.79
CA LEU A 239 17.29 15.18 10.58
C LEU A 239 16.90 14.15 9.52
N TYR A 240 17.69 14.00 8.47
CA TYR A 240 17.47 12.98 7.45
C TYR A 240 17.68 11.58 8.00
N GLU A 241 18.79 11.32 8.71
CA GLU A 241 19.11 10.03 9.33
C GLU A 241 17.94 9.53 10.19
N ARG A 242 17.42 10.40 11.07
CA ARG A 242 16.38 10.01 12.03
C ARG A 242 14.96 10.03 11.47
N SER A 243 14.72 10.69 10.36
CA SER A 243 13.44 10.71 9.66
C SER A 243 13.39 9.81 8.42
N LEU A 244 14.53 9.27 7.98
CA LEU A 244 14.67 8.49 6.74
C LEU A 244 14.17 9.24 5.49
N GLY A 245 14.20 10.58 5.51
CA GLY A 245 13.63 11.39 4.44
C GLY A 245 12.09 11.43 4.42
N CYS A 246 11.42 10.88 5.44
CA CYS A 246 9.97 10.89 5.57
C CYS A 246 9.50 12.20 6.24
N VAL A 247 8.84 13.07 5.48
CA VAL A 247 8.41 14.40 5.93
C VAL A 247 7.47 14.36 7.12
N GLY A 248 6.58 13.37 7.21
CA GLY A 248 5.67 13.24 8.34
C GLY A 248 6.37 12.80 9.63
N VAL A 249 7.39 11.94 9.55
CA VAL A 249 8.25 11.59 10.69
C VAL A 249 8.97 12.84 11.20
N LEU A 250 9.60 13.59 10.29
CA LEU A 250 10.26 14.85 10.62
C LEU A 250 9.31 15.84 11.28
N LYS A 251 8.11 16.05 10.72
CA LYS A 251 7.09 16.93 11.28
C LYS A 251 6.69 16.54 12.70
N GLN A 252 6.43 15.26 12.95
CA GLN A 252 6.05 14.76 14.27
C GLN A 252 7.18 14.93 15.29
N TRP A 253 8.40 14.69 14.87
CA TRP A 253 9.57 14.87 15.70
C TRP A 253 9.77 16.35 16.08
N LEU A 254 9.75 17.26 15.09
CA LEU A 254 9.85 18.71 15.35
C LEU A 254 8.69 19.22 16.24
N ALA A 255 7.49 18.71 16.07
CA ALA A 255 6.35 19.06 16.92
C ALA A 255 6.57 18.64 18.39
N ARG A 256 7.13 17.45 18.63
CA ARG A 256 7.49 17.00 19.98
C ARG A 256 8.60 17.85 20.60
N SER A 257 9.64 18.16 19.81
CA SER A 257 10.73 19.03 20.26
C SER A 257 10.24 20.44 20.57
N LEU A 258 9.38 21.02 19.71
CA LEU A 258 8.75 22.31 19.95
C LEU A 258 7.92 22.31 21.24
N SER A 259 7.08 21.31 21.45
CA SER A 259 6.28 21.21 22.65
C SER A 259 7.12 21.13 23.94
N ALA A 260 8.26 20.46 23.87
CA ALA A 260 9.21 20.41 24.99
C ALA A 260 9.89 21.75 25.23
N THR A 261 10.39 22.40 24.17
CA THR A 261 11.03 23.74 24.21
C THR A 261 10.08 24.80 24.78
N LEU A 262 8.82 24.81 24.36
CA LEU A 262 7.82 25.74 24.89
C LEU A 262 7.51 25.51 26.39
N ARG A 263 7.53 24.25 26.83
CA ARG A 263 7.33 23.93 28.26
C ARG A 263 8.51 24.27 29.13
N SER A 264 9.75 24.16 28.61
CA SER A 264 10.98 24.55 29.35
C SER A 264 11.24 26.05 29.32
N GLY A 265 10.51 26.83 28.52
CA GLY A 265 10.75 28.27 28.35
C GLY A 265 12.03 28.61 27.58
N GLU A 266 12.60 27.64 26.86
CA GLU A 266 13.78 27.86 26.03
C GLU A 266 13.42 28.69 24.78
N ALA A 267 14.35 29.56 24.36
CA ALA A 267 14.10 30.47 23.23
C ALA A 267 14.15 29.79 21.86
N THR A 268 14.80 28.61 21.76
CA THR A 268 14.99 27.89 20.50
C THR A 268 15.10 26.38 20.73
N ILE A 269 14.91 25.60 19.66
CA ILE A 269 15.15 24.16 19.69
C ILE A 269 16.67 23.92 19.53
N THR A 270 17.27 23.28 20.52
CA THR A 270 18.68 22.91 20.51
C THR A 270 18.90 21.50 19.95
N ARG A 271 20.11 21.19 19.52
CA ARG A 271 20.53 19.85 19.11
C ARG A 271 20.19 18.80 20.19
N GLN A 272 20.47 19.09 21.45
CA GLN A 272 20.15 18.21 22.57
C GLN A 272 18.63 17.94 22.71
N SER A 273 17.81 18.98 22.48
CA SER A 273 16.35 18.82 22.45
C SER A 273 15.89 17.93 21.29
N LEU A 274 16.51 18.07 20.12
CA LEU A 274 16.23 17.19 18.99
C LEU A 274 16.61 15.72 19.29
N GLU A 275 17.78 15.48 19.88
CA GLU A 275 18.26 14.12 20.21
C GLU A 275 17.33 13.41 21.20
N ARG A 276 16.82 14.11 22.20
CA ARG A 276 15.86 13.54 23.19
C ARG A 276 14.56 13.04 22.58
N HIS A 277 14.14 13.64 21.48
CA HIS A 277 12.85 13.34 20.84
C HIS A 277 12.98 12.59 19.51
N ALA A 278 14.21 12.30 19.10
CA ALA A 278 14.49 11.50 17.91
C ALA A 278 14.05 10.04 18.09
N LEU A 279 13.78 9.37 16.99
CA LEU A 279 13.69 7.92 16.97
C LEU A 279 15.05 7.30 17.35
N SER A 280 15.05 6.21 18.09
CA SER A 280 16.28 5.46 18.36
C SER A 280 16.86 4.86 17.07
N VAL A 281 18.17 4.61 17.05
CA VAL A 281 18.82 3.99 15.87
C VAL A 281 18.15 2.66 15.52
N SER A 282 17.86 1.82 16.50
CA SER A 282 17.20 0.53 16.28
C SER A 282 15.80 0.64 15.67
N GLN A 283 15.04 1.70 16.04
CA GLN A 283 13.74 1.96 15.41
C GLN A 283 13.91 2.42 13.96
N VAL A 284 14.89 3.27 13.70
CA VAL A 284 15.22 3.76 12.34
C VAL A 284 15.68 2.61 11.45
N GLU A 285 16.56 1.73 11.93
CA GLU A 285 17.04 0.56 11.19
C GLU A 285 15.88 -0.39 10.82
N LYS A 286 14.97 -0.65 11.75
CA LYS A 286 13.79 -1.48 11.49
C LYS A 286 12.90 -0.88 10.39
N ILE A 287 12.61 0.43 10.49
CA ILE A 287 11.80 1.13 9.48
C ILE A 287 12.53 1.13 8.13
N LEU A 288 13.86 1.33 8.13
CA LEU A 288 14.65 1.33 6.91
C LEU A 288 14.63 -0.04 6.21
N CYS A 289 14.69 -1.13 6.96
CA CYS A 289 14.58 -2.49 6.42
C CYS A 289 13.23 -2.69 5.72
N GLU A 290 12.12 -2.36 6.38
CA GLU A 290 10.76 -2.44 5.82
C GLU A 290 10.61 -1.57 4.56
N VAL A 291 11.20 -0.37 4.56
CA VAL A 291 11.16 0.56 3.43
C VAL A 291 11.97 0.03 2.25
N ASN A 292 13.18 -0.44 2.48
CA ASN A 292 14.04 -0.98 1.41
C ASN A 292 13.42 -2.23 0.76
N GLU A 293 12.84 -3.13 1.56
CA GLU A 293 12.11 -4.30 1.04
C GLU A 293 10.92 -3.88 0.17
N GLY A 294 10.16 -2.88 0.60
CA GLY A 294 9.02 -2.35 -0.14
C GLY A 294 9.43 -1.64 -1.43
N GLU A 295 10.46 -0.80 -1.39
CA GLU A 295 10.99 -0.10 -2.56
C GLU A 295 11.56 -1.09 -3.61
N LEU A 296 12.19 -2.18 -3.15
CA LEU A 296 12.68 -3.25 -4.04
C LEU A 296 11.53 -3.97 -4.76
N GLN A 297 10.39 -4.18 -4.12
CA GLN A 297 9.21 -4.80 -4.74
C GLN A 297 8.59 -3.94 -5.85
N LEU A 298 8.79 -2.63 -5.80
CA LEU A 298 8.29 -1.68 -6.81
C LEU A 298 9.24 -1.47 -7.98
N LYS A 299 10.52 -1.81 -7.81
CA LYS A 299 11.52 -1.66 -8.87
C LYS A 299 11.44 -2.81 -9.86
N ASP A 300 11.28 -2.49 -11.14
CA ASP A 300 11.54 -3.45 -12.21
C ASP A 300 13.04 -3.74 -12.25
N SER A 301 13.45 -4.92 -11.79
CA SER A 301 14.84 -5.32 -11.92
C SER A 301 15.14 -5.76 -13.34
N ASP A 302 16.34 -5.47 -13.84
CA ASP A 302 16.78 -5.92 -15.17
C ASP A 302 16.73 -7.45 -15.31
N ASP A 303 16.94 -8.18 -14.22
CA ASP A 303 16.79 -9.63 -14.18
C ASP A 303 15.32 -10.09 -14.30
N ALA A 304 14.37 -9.37 -13.69
CA ALA A 304 12.95 -9.65 -13.87
C ALA A 304 12.51 -9.37 -15.30
N ARG A 305 12.98 -8.26 -15.86
CA ARG A 305 12.73 -7.89 -17.26
C ARG A 305 13.33 -8.91 -18.23
N ARG A 306 14.56 -9.39 -17.99
CA ARG A 306 15.21 -10.43 -18.79
C ARG A 306 14.41 -11.72 -18.75
N ARG A 307 14.04 -12.22 -17.55
CA ARG A 307 13.20 -13.41 -17.39
C ARG A 307 11.84 -13.28 -18.10
N LEU A 308 11.23 -12.10 -18.05
CA LEU A 308 9.98 -11.84 -18.78
C LEU A 308 10.19 -11.94 -20.29
N ARG A 309 11.24 -11.31 -20.81
CA ARG A 309 11.58 -11.38 -22.24
C ARG A 309 11.86 -12.82 -22.69
N GLU A 310 12.55 -13.61 -21.87
CA GLU A 310 12.79 -15.04 -22.13
C GLU A 310 11.49 -15.83 -22.19
N LYS A 311 10.58 -15.61 -21.22
CA LYS A 311 9.26 -16.28 -21.19
C LYS A 311 8.37 -15.88 -22.37
N LEU A 312 8.51 -14.66 -22.88
CA LEU A 312 7.79 -14.17 -24.06
C LEU A 312 8.46 -14.57 -25.38
N GLY A 313 9.61 -15.25 -25.37
CA GLY A 313 10.37 -15.60 -26.56
C GLY A 313 11.02 -14.40 -27.27
N LEU A 314 11.18 -13.25 -26.56
CA LEU A 314 11.73 -12.00 -27.10
C LEU A 314 13.26 -11.88 -26.93
N THR A 315 13.94 -12.93 -26.55
CA THR A 315 15.41 -12.97 -26.52
C THR A 315 15.93 -13.08 -27.95
N SER A 316 16.70 -12.08 -28.37
CA SER A 316 17.34 -12.06 -29.68
C SER A 316 18.22 -13.30 -29.84
N HIS A 317 18.09 -13.99 -30.96
CA HIS A 317 18.89 -15.18 -31.34
C HIS A 317 20.42 -14.92 -31.47
N GLU A 318 20.89 -13.70 -31.23
CA GLU A 318 22.31 -13.33 -31.32
C GLU A 318 23.18 -13.96 -30.25
N ASN A 319 22.70 -14.11 -29.02
CA ASN A 319 23.47 -14.79 -27.95
C ASN A 319 23.42 -16.33 -28.03
N SER A 320 22.54 -16.89 -28.87
CA SER A 320 22.45 -18.35 -29.05
C SER A 320 23.47 -18.89 -30.03
N ARG A 321 24.08 -18.03 -30.84
CA ARG A 321 25.17 -18.45 -31.77
C ARG A 321 26.51 -18.52 -31.07
N GLU A 322 26.84 -17.55 -30.22
CA GLU A 322 28.12 -17.57 -29.49
C GLU A 322 28.22 -18.73 -28.48
N LEU A 323 27.09 -19.08 -27.81
CA LEU A 323 27.05 -20.25 -26.91
C LEU A 323 27.06 -21.60 -27.68
N ARG A 324 26.61 -21.64 -28.93
CA ARG A 324 26.67 -22.86 -29.75
C ARG A 324 28.05 -23.08 -30.40
N ASP A 325 28.77 -22.02 -30.71
CA ASP A 325 30.13 -22.14 -31.25
C ASP A 325 31.17 -22.42 -30.16
N GLY A 326 30.97 -21.91 -28.92
CA GLY A 326 31.79 -22.30 -27.76
C GLY A 326 31.58 -23.75 -27.30
N ALA A 327 30.39 -24.32 -27.48
CA ALA A 327 30.07 -25.69 -27.11
C ALA A 327 30.51 -26.74 -28.14
N ARG A 328 30.79 -26.32 -29.39
CA ARG A 328 31.27 -27.25 -30.45
C ARG A 328 32.74 -27.61 -30.33
N CYS A 329 33.54 -26.84 -29.59
CA CYS A 329 34.96 -27.16 -29.36
C CYS A 329 35.24 -28.13 -28.21
N ALA A 330 34.26 -28.53 -27.40
CA ALA A 330 34.47 -29.36 -26.22
C ALA A 330 33.75 -30.72 -26.25
N ALA A 331 33.19 -31.16 -27.37
CA ALA A 331 32.50 -32.45 -27.44
C ALA A 331 33.28 -33.43 -28.33
N SER A 332 34.40 -33.98 -27.82
CA SER A 332 35.00 -35.21 -28.34
C SER A 332 34.42 -36.42 -27.62
N LEU A 333 33.68 -37.23 -28.37
CA LEU A 333 33.56 -38.68 -28.32
C LEU A 333 33.19 -39.35 -26.96
N LYS A 334 31.88 -39.59 -26.80
CA LYS A 334 31.41 -40.83 -26.17
C LYS A 334 30.38 -41.51 -27.08
N PRO A 335 30.43 -42.84 -27.27
CA PRO A 335 29.60 -43.56 -28.24
C PRO A 335 28.15 -43.62 -27.78
N ARG A 336 27.22 -43.23 -28.66
CA ARG A 336 25.78 -43.38 -28.48
C ARG A 336 25.39 -44.84 -28.57
N THR A 337 25.03 -45.46 -27.45
CA THR A 337 24.27 -46.70 -27.50
C THR A 337 22.86 -46.44 -28.01
N GLN A 338 22.50 -47.04 -29.12
CA GLN A 338 21.16 -47.00 -29.71
C GLN A 338 20.17 -47.67 -28.74
N ARG A 339 19.25 -46.86 -28.18
CA ARG A 339 18.13 -47.41 -27.40
C ARG A 339 17.03 -47.87 -28.33
N ARG A 340 16.54 -49.12 -28.12
CA ARG A 340 15.38 -49.66 -28.85
C ARG A 340 14.08 -49.05 -28.23
N PRO A 341 13.07 -48.66 -29.04
CA PRO A 341 11.78 -48.18 -28.53
C PRO A 341 11.08 -49.28 -27.78
N GLY A 342 10.71 -49.05 -26.49
CA GLY A 342 9.94 -49.96 -25.65
C GLY A 342 10.65 -50.47 -24.39
N GLU A 343 11.96 -50.25 -24.19
CA GLU A 343 12.66 -50.63 -22.95
C GLU A 343 12.48 -49.57 -21.84
N ARG A 344 11.75 -49.91 -20.78
CA ARG A 344 11.63 -49.10 -19.55
C ARG A 344 12.51 -49.76 -18.46
N HIS A 345 13.50 -49.03 -17.98
CA HIS A 345 14.21 -49.38 -16.77
C HIS A 345 13.66 -48.50 -15.61
N PRO A 346 12.87 -49.10 -14.69
CA PRO A 346 12.42 -48.35 -13.51
C PRO A 346 13.58 -48.19 -12.54
N VAL A 347 13.99 -46.97 -12.26
CA VAL A 347 14.86 -46.64 -11.13
C VAL A 347 13.95 -46.53 -9.90
N ARG A 348 14.13 -47.48 -8.97
CA ARG A 348 13.49 -47.40 -7.64
C ARG A 348 14.38 -46.57 -6.73
N ASP A 349 13.85 -45.55 -6.11
CA ASP A 349 14.48 -44.86 -4.99
C ASP A 349 14.64 -45.86 -3.83
N VAL A 350 15.83 -45.89 -3.25
CA VAL A 350 16.12 -46.71 -2.07
C VAL A 350 15.50 -46.00 -0.87
N VAL A 351 14.37 -46.51 -0.41
CA VAL A 351 13.72 -46.06 0.83
C VAL A 351 14.26 -46.89 1.98
N GLY A 352 14.97 -46.23 2.91
CA GLY A 352 15.30 -46.79 4.24
C GLY A 352 16.56 -47.64 4.28
N GLN A 353 17.67 -47.03 4.70
CA GLN A 353 18.74 -47.79 5.35
C GLN A 353 18.38 -48.01 6.82
N PRO A 354 18.47 -49.23 7.39
CA PRO A 354 18.31 -49.44 8.81
C PRO A 354 19.52 -48.86 9.55
N GLU A 355 19.30 -48.08 10.59
CA GLU A 355 20.31 -47.62 11.53
C GLU A 355 20.95 -48.85 12.21
N ILE A 356 22.25 -49.01 12.06
CA ILE A 356 23.05 -49.99 12.80
C ILE A 356 23.27 -49.42 14.21
N LEU A 357 22.52 -49.92 15.17
CA LEU A 357 22.79 -49.74 16.59
C LEU A 357 24.12 -50.42 16.94
N HIS A 358 25.17 -49.65 17.16
CA HIS A 358 26.36 -50.12 17.82
C HIS A 358 26.07 -50.28 19.31
N ALA A 359 25.89 -51.53 19.73
CA ALA A 359 25.98 -51.92 21.11
C ALA A 359 27.46 -51.90 21.54
N THR A 360 27.84 -50.93 22.37
CA THR A 360 29.05 -51.04 23.18
C THR A 360 28.63 -51.54 24.55
N GLY A 361 28.98 -52.79 24.82
CA GLY A 361 29.04 -53.34 26.16
C GLY A 361 30.32 -52.86 26.86
N LEU A 362 30.18 -52.52 28.09
CA LEU A 362 30.86 -52.82 29.34
C LEU A 362 30.45 -51.79 30.37
#